data_d325d8ad895508806397fb4bbf2c536a
#
_entry.id   d325d8ad895508806397fb4bbf2c536a
#
_cell.length_a   1.000
_cell.length_b   1.000
_cell.length_c   1.000
_cell.angle_alpha   90.00
_cell.angle_beta   90.00
_cell.angle_gamma   90.00
#
_symmetry.space_group_name_H-M   'P 1'
#
loop_
_entity.id
_entity.type
_entity.pdbx_description
1 polymer ?
#
loop_
_entity_poly.entity_id
_entity_poly.type
_entity_poly.pdbx_seq_one_letter_code
_entity_poly.pdbx_strand_id
1 'polypeptide(L)'
;MKKVITKIFLMLWVCSLSWTSWGKSQHIILTASQGTGSYIFANELSRLWASSAGIIKSQLVIRTEISAENRLTQLTNNRVSLAIIDAKTAHEKLKNFTGVRVLSLLWNNWLYILGTVPGSYLSLDSTQTLLVHDNSLHFAQVWKKLSPQTEISWFNGSSIPDFMGGFSEEVMAFTGPAPLDEIKNWLEHFAGIRLLSLEQRLIQSLKLEYPWLRPKKLSANTFSYQTEALSAVAWNPVLVTSVDFPDKLAVTILNLIFSQKEALNPHFLFNNLVRKDNITFQRIYPFHSAAKTVFLFK
;
A
#
# COMPACT_ATOMS: atom_id res chain seq x y z
N MET A 1 12.61 -50.77 46.32
CA MET A 1 11.67 -50.34 45.29
C MET A 1 11.28 -48.85 45.38
N LYS A 2 10.91 -48.28 46.53
CA LYS A 2 10.50 -46.85 46.64
C LYS A 2 11.54 -45.83 46.15
N LYS A 3 12.86 -46.03 46.39
CA LYS A 3 13.93 -45.08 45.99
C LYS A 3 14.17 -45.03 44.46
N VAL A 4 13.82 -46.06 43.69
CA VAL A 4 13.98 -46.12 42.24
C VAL A 4 12.83 -45.39 41.56
N ILE A 5 11.62 -45.50 42.07
CA ILE A 5 10.43 -44.81 41.52
C ILE A 5 10.57 -43.31 41.68
N THR A 6 11.10 -42.79 42.79
CA THR A 6 11.30 -41.36 43.00
C THR A 6 12.34 -40.77 42.05
N LYS A 7 13.41 -41.51 41.71
CA LYS A 7 14.41 -41.03 40.72
C LYS A 7 13.83 -41.00 39.29
N ILE A 8 12.97 -41.95 38.91
CA ILE A 8 12.34 -41.97 37.60
C ILE A 8 11.33 -40.77 37.46
N PHE A 9 10.58 -40.50 38.52
CA PHE A 9 9.65 -39.34 38.52
C PHE A 9 10.39 -38.00 38.46
N LEU A 10 11.52 -37.87 39.13
CA LEU A 10 12.36 -36.65 39.08
C LEU A 10 12.97 -36.44 37.68
N MET A 11 13.40 -37.54 37.03
CA MET A 11 13.95 -37.48 35.67
C MET A 11 12.91 -37.13 34.62
N LEU A 12 11.67 -37.64 34.73
CA LEU A 12 10.55 -37.29 33.88
C LEU A 12 10.11 -35.85 34.08
N TRP A 13 10.18 -35.31 35.29
CA TRP A 13 9.85 -33.92 35.61
C TRP A 13 10.91 -32.94 35.06
N VAL A 14 12.20 -33.30 35.12
CA VAL A 14 13.29 -32.51 34.52
C VAL A 14 13.21 -32.56 32.98
N CYS A 15 12.84 -33.70 32.39
CA CYS A 15 12.65 -33.78 30.95
C CYS A 15 11.40 -32.99 30.46
N SER A 16 10.34 -32.87 31.27
CA SER A 16 9.17 -32.06 30.92
C SER A 16 9.41 -30.57 31.03
N LEU A 17 10.38 -30.13 31.85
CA LEU A 17 10.80 -28.72 31.96
C LEU A 17 11.77 -28.29 30.83
N SER A 18 12.43 -29.24 30.15
CA SER A 18 13.34 -28.93 29.05
C SER A 18 12.61 -28.80 27.67
N TRP A 19 11.33 -29.05 27.62
CA TRP A 19 10.48 -28.81 26.42
C TRP A 19 9.71 -27.49 26.48
N THR A 20 10.22 -26.48 27.19
CA THR A 20 9.88 -25.12 26.79
C THR A 20 10.57 -24.88 25.46
N SER A 21 9.87 -25.21 24.40
CA SER A 21 10.29 -24.91 23.05
C SER A 21 10.70 -23.42 23.04
N TRP A 22 11.97 -23.17 22.75
CA TRP A 22 12.44 -21.86 22.34
C TRP A 22 11.82 -21.51 20.99
N GLY A 23 10.52 -21.57 20.89
CA GLY A 23 9.78 -21.04 19.76
C GLY A 23 10.05 -19.54 19.74
N LYS A 24 10.81 -19.06 18.78
CA LYS A 24 10.90 -17.63 18.53
C LYS A 24 9.49 -17.10 18.49
N SER A 25 9.17 -16.09 19.28
CA SER A 25 7.86 -15.46 19.24
C SER A 25 7.59 -15.04 17.79
N GLN A 26 6.44 -15.40 17.25
CA GLN A 26 6.07 -15.07 15.86
C GLN A 26 5.13 -13.88 15.86
N HIS A 27 5.40 -12.93 15.00
CA HIS A 27 4.47 -11.88 14.62
C HIS A 27 3.93 -12.16 13.22
N ILE A 28 2.65 -11.98 13.02
CA ILE A 28 2.02 -12.22 11.72
C ILE A 28 1.64 -10.88 11.13
N ILE A 29 2.02 -10.67 9.86
CA ILE A 29 1.54 -9.57 9.03
C ILE A 29 0.59 -10.09 7.96
N LEU A 30 -0.62 -9.53 7.90
CA LEU A 30 -1.60 -9.82 6.86
C LEU A 30 -1.47 -8.85 5.68
N THR A 31 -1.50 -9.41 4.49
CA THR A 31 -1.46 -8.66 3.22
C THR A 31 -2.60 -9.11 2.30
N ALA A 32 -2.78 -8.40 1.19
CA ALA A 32 -3.57 -8.89 0.07
C ALA A 32 -2.83 -10.06 -0.64
N SER A 33 -3.33 -10.46 -1.81
CA SER A 33 -2.78 -11.58 -2.59
C SER A 33 -1.30 -11.41 -2.93
N GLN A 34 -0.64 -12.52 -3.24
CA GLN A 34 0.71 -12.53 -3.78
C GLN A 34 0.80 -11.67 -5.05
N GLY A 35 1.95 -11.03 -5.27
CA GLY A 35 2.16 -10.12 -6.40
C GLY A 35 1.66 -8.69 -6.17
N THR A 36 0.83 -8.44 -5.16
CA THR A 36 0.41 -7.07 -4.83
C THR A 36 1.53 -6.27 -4.14
N GLY A 37 1.48 -4.94 -4.25
CA GLY A 37 2.42 -4.06 -3.54
C GLY A 37 2.46 -4.29 -2.03
N SER A 38 1.32 -4.64 -1.41
CA SER A 38 1.27 -4.96 0.03
C SER A 38 2.02 -6.25 0.37
N TYR A 39 1.96 -7.26 -0.49
CA TYR A 39 2.70 -8.50 -0.32
C TYR A 39 4.21 -8.29 -0.52
N ILE A 40 4.60 -7.55 -1.56
CA ILE A 40 6.00 -7.20 -1.85
C ILE A 40 6.58 -6.42 -0.64
N PHE A 41 5.85 -5.42 -0.16
CA PHE A 41 6.27 -4.64 1.02
C PHE A 41 6.47 -5.53 2.26
N ALA A 42 5.53 -6.41 2.54
CA ALA A 42 5.62 -7.29 3.71
C ALA A 42 6.82 -8.24 3.62
N ASN A 43 7.15 -8.74 2.42
CA ASN A 43 8.34 -9.57 2.20
C ASN A 43 9.62 -8.79 2.53
N GLU A 44 9.76 -7.57 2.02
CA GLU A 44 10.92 -6.73 2.32
C GLU A 44 10.99 -6.36 3.80
N LEU A 45 9.86 -6.02 4.42
CA LEU A 45 9.82 -5.77 5.87
C LEU A 45 10.23 -7.02 6.66
N SER A 46 9.78 -8.21 6.26
CA SER A 46 10.18 -9.48 6.89
C SER A 46 11.67 -9.74 6.75
N ARG A 47 12.27 -9.45 5.59
CA ARG A 47 13.71 -9.56 5.33
C ARG A 47 14.51 -8.61 6.24
N LEU A 48 14.09 -7.34 6.34
CA LEU A 48 14.72 -6.37 7.24
C LEU A 48 14.56 -6.75 8.71
N TRP A 49 13.40 -7.28 9.08
CA TRP A 49 13.16 -7.81 10.41
C TRP A 49 14.13 -8.92 10.75
N ALA A 50 14.33 -9.87 9.84
CA ALA A 50 15.26 -10.98 10.01
C ALA A 50 16.72 -10.50 10.12
N SER A 51 17.13 -9.50 9.33
CA SER A 51 18.48 -8.91 9.40
C SER A 51 18.74 -8.15 10.70
N SER A 52 17.68 -7.75 11.40
CA SER A 52 17.73 -7.07 12.71
C SER A 52 17.65 -8.03 13.90
N ALA A 53 17.95 -9.31 13.71
CA ALA A 53 17.81 -10.39 14.70
C ALA A 53 18.58 -10.16 16.02
N GLY A 54 19.62 -9.30 16.03
CA GLY A 54 20.29 -8.86 17.25
C GLY A 54 19.41 -7.99 18.16
N ILE A 55 18.42 -7.30 17.60
CA ILE A 55 17.51 -6.38 18.29
C ILE A 55 16.14 -7.04 18.52
N ILE A 56 15.65 -7.79 17.52
CA ILE A 56 14.33 -8.43 17.51
C ILE A 56 14.50 -9.94 17.62
N LYS A 57 14.11 -10.51 18.76
CA LYS A 57 14.19 -11.97 19.01
C LYS A 57 12.99 -12.76 18.46
N SER A 58 12.23 -12.20 17.55
CA SER A 58 11.01 -12.78 16.97
C SER A 58 11.12 -12.88 15.46
N GLN A 59 10.19 -13.60 14.82
CA GLN A 59 10.08 -13.73 13.37
C GLN A 59 8.82 -13.02 12.88
N LEU A 60 8.91 -12.32 11.75
CA LEU A 60 7.73 -11.78 11.05
C LEU A 60 7.30 -12.75 9.94
N VAL A 61 6.10 -13.31 10.09
CA VAL A 61 5.50 -14.28 9.16
C VAL A 61 4.44 -13.58 8.33
N ILE A 62 4.47 -13.78 7.03
CA ILE A 62 3.52 -13.17 6.08
C ILE A 62 2.40 -14.17 5.82
N ARG A 63 1.15 -13.69 5.90
CA ARG A 63 -0.04 -14.43 5.47
C ARG A 63 -0.89 -13.56 4.57
N THR A 64 -1.54 -14.17 3.59
CA THR A 64 -2.46 -13.48 2.69
C THR A 64 -3.90 -13.61 3.20
N GLU A 65 -4.63 -12.51 3.14
CA GLU A 65 -6.06 -12.43 3.41
C GLU A 65 -6.65 -11.36 2.47
N ILE A 66 -7.48 -11.79 1.54
CA ILE A 66 -8.00 -10.93 0.47
C ILE A 66 -8.86 -9.80 1.04
N SER A 67 -9.75 -10.11 1.97
CA SER A 67 -10.65 -9.13 2.58
C SER A 67 -9.91 -8.21 3.56
N ALA A 68 -9.89 -6.91 3.27
CA ALA A 68 -9.33 -5.91 4.17
C ALA A 68 -10.09 -5.85 5.51
N GLU A 69 -11.41 -6.09 5.51
CA GLU A 69 -12.23 -6.13 6.71
C GLU A 69 -11.90 -7.34 7.58
N ASN A 70 -11.67 -8.50 6.97
CA ASN A 70 -11.19 -9.70 7.70
C ASN A 70 -9.82 -9.44 8.33
N ARG A 71 -8.92 -8.71 7.65
CA ARG A 71 -7.62 -8.32 8.23
C ARG A 71 -7.81 -7.48 9.49
N LEU A 72 -8.72 -6.49 9.48
CA LEU A 72 -9.06 -5.67 10.65
C LEU A 72 -9.66 -6.52 11.79
N THR A 73 -10.56 -7.43 11.47
CA THR A 73 -11.18 -8.33 12.44
C THR A 73 -10.14 -9.23 13.12
N GLN A 74 -9.19 -9.77 12.35
CA GLN A 74 -8.12 -10.61 12.91
C GLN A 74 -7.17 -9.82 13.83
N LEU A 75 -6.89 -8.53 13.51
CA LEU A 75 -6.15 -7.63 14.40
C LEU A 75 -6.89 -7.38 15.70
N THR A 76 -8.19 -7.06 15.64
CA THR A 76 -9.02 -6.80 16.83
C THR A 76 -9.09 -8.01 17.75
N ASN A 77 -9.08 -9.21 17.17
CA ASN A 77 -9.09 -10.47 17.92
C ASN A 77 -7.68 -10.94 18.35
N ASN A 78 -6.65 -10.12 18.20
CA ASN A 78 -5.25 -10.41 18.53
C ASN A 78 -4.70 -11.70 17.87
N ARG A 79 -5.29 -12.12 16.73
CA ARG A 79 -4.82 -13.29 15.97
C ARG A 79 -3.60 -13.00 15.11
N VAL A 80 -3.37 -11.72 14.82
CA VAL A 80 -2.25 -11.23 14.03
C VAL A 80 -1.71 -9.94 14.64
N SER A 81 -0.47 -9.59 14.32
CA SER A 81 0.21 -8.43 14.89
C SER A 81 0.09 -7.18 14.02
N LEU A 82 0.09 -7.36 12.71
CA LEU A 82 0.12 -6.30 11.71
C LEU A 82 -0.81 -6.64 10.55
N ALA A 83 -1.32 -5.61 9.89
CA ALA A 83 -1.98 -5.79 8.59
C ALA A 83 -1.74 -4.58 7.69
N ILE A 84 -1.79 -4.79 6.37
CA ILE A 84 -1.80 -3.73 5.38
C ILE A 84 -3.20 -3.67 4.79
N ILE A 85 -3.82 -2.51 4.85
CA ILE A 85 -5.15 -2.25 4.30
C ILE A 85 -5.08 -1.11 3.27
N ASP A 86 -6.03 -1.08 2.35
CA ASP A 86 -6.15 0.01 1.38
C ASP A 86 -6.72 1.29 2.03
N ALA A 87 -6.50 2.43 1.35
CA ALA A 87 -6.92 3.73 1.85
C ALA A 87 -8.43 3.88 2.00
N LYS A 88 -9.22 3.24 1.12
CA LYS A 88 -10.68 3.24 1.19
C LYS A 88 -11.14 2.56 2.47
N THR A 89 -10.70 1.33 2.69
CA THR A 89 -11.02 0.57 3.91
C THR A 89 -10.57 1.32 5.16
N ALA A 90 -9.37 1.93 5.12
CA ALA A 90 -8.90 2.74 6.25
C ALA A 90 -9.83 3.92 6.55
N HIS A 91 -10.27 4.64 5.51
CA HIS A 91 -11.16 5.78 5.66
C HIS A 91 -12.56 5.40 6.16
N GLU A 92 -13.15 4.36 5.57
CA GLU A 92 -14.53 3.97 5.83
C GLU A 92 -14.69 3.15 7.11
N LYS A 93 -13.72 2.31 7.44
CA LYS A 93 -13.88 1.26 8.45
C LYS A 93 -13.09 1.47 9.73
N LEU A 94 -11.91 2.12 9.72
CA LEU A 94 -11.05 2.20 10.92
C LEU A 94 -11.76 2.82 12.12
N LYS A 95 -12.66 3.76 11.92
CA LYS A 95 -13.46 4.36 13.00
C LYS A 95 -14.32 3.35 13.76
N ASN A 96 -14.71 2.25 13.11
CA ASN A 96 -15.54 1.20 13.68
C ASN A 96 -14.71 0.12 14.40
N PHE A 97 -13.39 0.12 14.22
CA PHE A 97 -12.46 -0.83 14.82
C PHE A 97 -11.64 -0.15 15.93
N THR A 98 -12.28 0.10 17.08
CA THR A 98 -11.68 0.85 18.20
C THR A 98 -10.40 0.22 18.74
N GLY A 99 -10.20 -1.09 18.55
CA GLY A 99 -8.99 -1.82 18.93
C GLY A 99 -7.84 -1.72 17.91
N VAL A 100 -8.01 -1.03 16.76
CA VAL A 100 -6.98 -0.93 15.72
C VAL A 100 -6.37 0.47 15.67
N ARG A 101 -5.07 0.53 15.42
CA ARG A 101 -4.28 1.78 15.30
C ARG A 101 -3.42 1.77 14.04
N VAL A 102 -3.25 2.94 13.46
CA VAL A 102 -2.33 3.15 12.34
C VAL A 102 -0.91 3.25 12.84
N LEU A 103 -0.01 2.47 12.26
CA LEU A 103 1.44 2.66 12.42
C LEU A 103 1.99 3.62 11.39
N SER A 104 1.64 3.43 10.14
CA SER A 104 2.16 4.25 9.05
C SER A 104 1.24 4.24 7.83
N LEU A 105 1.18 5.36 7.17
CA LEU A 105 0.87 5.41 5.74
C LEU A 105 2.10 4.90 4.98
N LEU A 106 1.86 4.11 3.96
CA LEU A 106 2.92 3.52 3.15
C LEU A 106 3.16 4.34 1.87
N TRP A 107 3.51 3.71 0.77
CA TRP A 107 3.79 4.39 -0.51
C TRP A 107 2.57 5.09 -1.11
N ASN A 108 2.80 5.96 -2.08
CA ASN A 108 1.71 6.50 -2.88
C ASN A 108 1.33 5.52 -3.99
N ASN A 109 0.05 5.16 -4.07
CA ASN A 109 -0.56 4.70 -5.31
C ASN A 109 -1.08 5.92 -6.06
N TRP A 110 -0.85 5.96 -7.34
CA TRP A 110 -1.24 7.07 -8.22
C TRP A 110 -2.33 6.62 -9.17
N LEU A 111 -3.20 7.54 -9.55
CA LEU A 111 -4.00 7.41 -10.75
C LEU A 111 -3.21 8.03 -11.91
N TYR A 112 -2.85 7.20 -12.86
CA TYR A 112 -2.21 7.58 -14.10
C TYR A 112 -3.25 7.66 -15.21
N ILE A 113 -3.13 8.70 -16.03
CA ILE A 113 -3.89 8.81 -17.27
C ILE A 113 -2.88 8.85 -18.41
N LEU A 114 -3.07 7.94 -19.34
CA LEU A 114 -2.28 7.87 -20.58
C LEU A 114 -3.20 8.16 -21.76
N GLY A 115 -2.69 8.83 -22.77
CA GLY A 115 -3.45 9.11 -23.97
C GLY A 115 -2.57 9.53 -25.13
N THR A 116 -3.17 9.49 -26.31
CA THR A 116 -2.57 9.96 -27.56
C THR A 116 -3.09 11.35 -27.97
N VAL A 117 -3.96 11.93 -27.13
CA VAL A 117 -4.59 13.24 -27.39
C VAL A 117 -3.56 14.36 -27.49
N PRO A 118 -3.80 15.38 -28.34
CA PRO A 118 -2.98 16.58 -28.39
C PRO A 118 -3.05 17.34 -27.05
N GLY A 119 -1.89 17.76 -26.53
CA GLY A 119 -1.82 18.50 -25.26
C GLY A 119 -1.35 17.66 -24.08
N SER A 120 -1.12 18.31 -22.96
CA SER A 120 -0.62 17.70 -21.71
C SER A 120 -1.72 17.52 -20.65
N TYR A 121 -2.96 17.90 -20.96
CA TYR A 121 -4.09 17.85 -20.05
C TYR A 121 -5.18 16.94 -20.55
N LEU A 122 -5.76 16.17 -19.64
CA LEU A 122 -6.96 15.43 -19.90
C LEU A 122 -8.17 16.38 -19.81
N SER A 123 -8.90 16.52 -20.92
CA SER A 123 -10.20 17.19 -20.95
C SER A 123 -11.33 16.18 -20.85
N LEU A 124 -12.26 16.40 -19.91
CA LEU A 124 -13.46 15.58 -19.77
C LEU A 124 -14.36 15.65 -21.00
N ASP A 125 -14.37 16.81 -21.66
CA ASP A 125 -15.29 17.08 -22.77
C ASP A 125 -14.80 16.50 -24.10
N SER A 126 -13.50 16.21 -24.23
CA SER A 126 -12.89 15.69 -25.46
C SER A 126 -12.68 14.18 -25.46
N THR A 127 -12.94 13.49 -24.35
CA THR A 127 -12.71 12.05 -24.25
C THR A 127 -13.94 11.28 -24.69
N GLN A 128 -13.85 10.57 -25.80
CA GLN A 128 -14.93 9.71 -26.31
C GLN A 128 -14.88 8.33 -25.66
N THR A 129 -13.70 7.74 -25.54
CA THR A 129 -13.50 6.41 -24.95
C THR A 129 -12.50 6.46 -23.82
N LEU A 130 -12.88 5.92 -22.67
CA LEU A 130 -12.00 5.70 -21.52
C LEU A 130 -11.78 4.21 -21.32
N LEU A 131 -10.53 3.80 -21.45
CA LEU A 131 -10.08 2.46 -21.13
C LEU A 131 -9.67 2.39 -19.66
N VAL A 132 -10.28 1.52 -18.91
CA VAL A 132 -10.04 1.42 -17.48
C VAL A 132 -9.46 0.05 -17.14
N HIS A 133 -8.29 0.06 -16.55
CA HIS A 133 -7.71 -1.17 -16.02
C HIS A 133 -8.52 -1.67 -14.80
N ASP A 134 -8.64 -2.98 -14.64
CA ASP A 134 -9.44 -3.62 -13.59
C ASP A 134 -9.15 -3.11 -12.17
N ASN A 135 -7.93 -2.70 -11.90
CA ASN A 135 -7.56 -2.11 -10.62
C ASN A 135 -8.05 -0.67 -10.41
N SER A 136 -8.66 -0.05 -11.44
CA SER A 136 -9.08 1.37 -11.46
C SER A 136 -10.61 1.56 -11.53
N LEU A 137 -11.37 0.52 -11.20
CA LEU A 137 -12.84 0.47 -11.25
C LEU A 137 -13.55 1.70 -10.65
N HIS A 138 -13.08 2.17 -9.50
CA HIS A 138 -13.70 3.32 -8.83
C HIS A 138 -13.60 4.61 -9.65
N PHE A 139 -12.52 4.76 -10.40
CA PHE A 139 -12.32 5.93 -11.25
C PHE A 139 -13.35 6.01 -12.39
N ALA A 140 -13.67 4.88 -13.02
CA ALA A 140 -14.67 4.82 -14.08
C ALA A 140 -16.04 5.32 -13.65
N GLN A 141 -16.46 5.02 -12.42
CA GLN A 141 -17.75 5.47 -11.89
C GLN A 141 -17.81 6.99 -11.77
N VAL A 142 -16.74 7.63 -11.26
CA VAL A 142 -16.67 9.09 -11.20
C VAL A 142 -16.63 9.70 -12.58
N TRP A 143 -15.83 9.13 -13.47
CA TRP A 143 -15.75 9.61 -14.84
C TRP A 143 -17.11 9.62 -15.52
N LYS A 144 -17.87 8.51 -15.41
CA LYS A 144 -19.21 8.40 -16.01
C LYS A 144 -20.21 9.42 -15.46
N LYS A 145 -20.08 9.81 -14.18
CA LYS A 145 -20.88 10.91 -13.59
C LYS A 145 -20.52 12.27 -14.17
N LEU A 146 -19.23 12.52 -14.43
CA LEU A 146 -18.74 13.82 -14.92
C LEU A 146 -18.87 13.96 -16.43
N SER A 147 -18.75 12.89 -17.16
CA SER A 147 -18.83 12.82 -18.62
C SER A 147 -19.71 11.62 -19.02
N PRO A 148 -21.05 11.74 -18.96
CA PRO A 148 -21.98 10.65 -19.23
C PRO A 148 -21.89 10.08 -20.65
N GLN A 149 -21.43 10.90 -21.61
CA GLN A 149 -21.26 10.52 -23.02
C GLN A 149 -20.05 9.63 -23.27
N THR A 150 -19.06 9.63 -22.38
CA THR A 150 -17.84 8.82 -22.56
C THR A 150 -18.17 7.33 -22.50
N GLU A 151 -17.74 6.59 -23.49
CA GLU A 151 -17.79 5.13 -23.48
C GLU A 151 -16.70 4.59 -22.55
N ILE A 152 -17.02 3.60 -21.70
CA ILE A 152 -16.06 2.99 -20.79
C ILE A 152 -15.85 1.54 -21.22
N SER A 153 -14.61 1.22 -21.56
CA SER A 153 -14.15 -0.12 -21.87
C SER A 153 -13.14 -0.61 -20.82
N TRP A 154 -13.17 -1.90 -20.56
CA TRP A 154 -12.34 -2.53 -19.53
C TRP A 154 -11.23 -3.34 -20.16
N PHE A 155 -10.07 -3.33 -19.52
CA PHE A 155 -8.98 -4.22 -19.86
C PHE A 155 -8.28 -4.77 -18.61
N ASN A 156 -7.69 -5.93 -18.77
CA ASN A 156 -6.82 -6.54 -17.78
C ASN A 156 -5.47 -6.89 -18.41
N GLY A 157 -4.45 -7.00 -17.59
CA GLY A 157 -3.11 -7.38 -18.05
C GLY A 157 -2.17 -6.19 -18.30
N SER A 158 -0.94 -6.52 -18.67
CA SER A 158 0.16 -5.57 -18.86
C SER A 158 0.33 -5.10 -20.31
N SER A 159 -0.41 -5.67 -21.25
CA SER A 159 -0.38 -5.25 -22.67
C SER A 159 -1.30 -4.06 -22.90
N ILE A 160 -0.82 -3.08 -23.66
CA ILE A 160 -1.70 -2.04 -24.21
C ILE A 160 -2.70 -2.71 -25.15
N PRO A 161 -3.98 -2.43 -25.01
CA PRO A 161 -4.98 -2.89 -25.99
C PRO A 161 -4.60 -2.48 -27.40
N ASP A 162 -4.74 -3.39 -28.36
CA ASP A 162 -4.32 -3.19 -29.78
C ASP A 162 -4.94 -1.96 -30.44
N PHE A 163 -6.07 -1.49 -29.92
CA PHE A 163 -6.78 -0.33 -30.46
C PHE A 163 -6.18 1.04 -30.06
N MET A 164 -5.32 1.13 -29.04
CA MET A 164 -4.64 2.41 -28.71
C MET A 164 -3.67 2.90 -29.79
N GLY A 165 -3.35 2.09 -30.79
CA GLY A 165 -2.48 2.48 -31.90
C GLY A 165 -3.15 3.28 -33.02
N GLY A 166 -4.49 3.47 -33.00
CA GLY A 166 -5.23 4.00 -34.14
C GLY A 166 -6.15 5.20 -33.92
N PHE A 167 -6.42 5.60 -32.67
CA PHE A 167 -7.45 6.60 -32.39
C PHE A 167 -6.92 7.78 -31.56
N SER A 168 -7.24 8.99 -32.03
CA SER A 168 -6.74 10.25 -31.45
C SER A 168 -7.47 10.71 -30.16
N GLU A 169 -8.48 9.96 -29.68
CA GLU A 169 -9.37 10.40 -28.59
C GLU A 169 -9.50 9.36 -27.46
N GLU A 170 -8.64 8.35 -27.47
CA GLU A 170 -8.63 7.33 -26.44
C GLU A 170 -7.73 7.70 -25.26
N VAL A 171 -8.24 7.44 -24.07
CA VAL A 171 -7.56 7.69 -22.82
C VAL A 171 -7.60 6.43 -21.97
N MET A 172 -6.49 6.10 -21.33
CA MET A 172 -6.36 4.93 -20.47
C MET A 172 -6.12 5.35 -19.03
N ALA A 173 -6.90 4.82 -18.10
CA ALA A 173 -6.73 5.00 -16.68
C ALA A 173 -6.08 3.76 -16.04
N PHE A 174 -5.02 3.98 -15.30
CA PHE A 174 -4.27 2.95 -14.62
C PHE A 174 -3.91 3.38 -13.20
N THR A 175 -3.86 2.46 -12.24
CA THR A 175 -3.48 2.78 -10.86
C THR A 175 -2.31 1.93 -10.38
N GLY A 176 -1.39 2.56 -9.67
CA GLY A 176 -0.24 1.87 -9.12
C GLY A 176 0.76 2.81 -8.44
N PRO A 177 1.83 2.26 -7.88
CA PRO A 177 2.94 3.05 -7.33
C PRO A 177 3.75 3.71 -8.46
N ALA A 178 4.61 4.70 -8.12
CA ALA A 178 5.48 5.36 -9.09
C ALA A 178 6.97 5.07 -8.79
N PRO A 179 7.78 4.82 -9.80
CA PRO A 179 7.42 4.51 -11.17
C PRO A 179 6.82 3.11 -11.30
N LEU A 180 5.93 2.90 -12.26
CA LEU A 180 5.34 1.61 -12.57
C LEU A 180 5.95 1.08 -13.86
N ASP A 181 6.48 -0.13 -13.85
CA ASP A 181 7.25 -0.69 -14.98
C ASP A 181 6.39 -0.82 -16.25
N GLU A 182 5.12 -1.17 -16.11
CA GLU A 182 4.18 -1.24 -17.23
C GLU A 182 4.06 0.11 -17.94
N ILE A 183 3.87 1.20 -17.18
CA ILE A 183 3.77 2.56 -17.73
C ILE A 183 5.09 2.96 -18.39
N LYS A 184 6.21 2.65 -17.74
CA LYS A 184 7.54 2.91 -18.30
C LYS A 184 7.71 2.23 -19.66
N ASN A 185 7.40 0.95 -19.73
CA ASN A 185 7.47 0.17 -20.95
C ASN A 185 6.58 0.74 -22.06
N TRP A 186 5.37 1.17 -21.72
CA TRP A 186 4.44 1.75 -22.70
C TRP A 186 4.95 3.09 -23.25
N LEU A 187 5.44 3.96 -22.38
CA LEU A 187 5.99 5.25 -22.81
C LEU A 187 7.26 5.10 -23.67
N GLU A 188 8.03 4.03 -23.48
CA GLU A 188 9.26 3.76 -24.23
C GLU A 188 8.99 3.09 -25.59
N HIS A 189 7.96 2.27 -25.71
CA HIS A 189 7.73 1.44 -26.90
C HIS A 189 6.61 1.92 -27.81
N PHE A 190 5.70 2.78 -27.33
CA PHE A 190 4.57 3.25 -28.12
C PHE A 190 4.66 4.75 -28.38
N ALA A 191 5.02 5.07 -29.66
CA ALA A 191 5.12 6.47 -30.08
C ALA A 191 3.75 7.18 -29.97
N GLY A 192 3.78 8.38 -29.40
CA GLY A 192 2.58 9.22 -29.25
C GLY A 192 1.82 9.04 -27.94
N ILE A 193 2.04 7.96 -27.20
CA ILE A 193 1.46 7.82 -25.86
C ILE A 193 2.21 8.69 -24.86
N ARG A 194 1.48 9.39 -24.02
CA ARG A 194 2.04 10.24 -22.95
C ARG A 194 1.17 10.21 -21.71
N LEU A 195 1.77 10.57 -20.59
CA LEU A 195 1.04 10.83 -19.36
C LEU A 195 0.34 12.19 -19.44
N LEU A 196 -0.92 12.21 -19.01
CA LEU A 196 -1.76 13.41 -19.01
C LEU A 196 -1.96 13.93 -17.60
N SER A 197 -1.94 15.25 -17.45
CA SER A 197 -2.32 15.94 -16.22
C SER A 197 -3.83 15.88 -16.01
N LEU A 198 -4.28 15.65 -14.79
CA LEU A 198 -5.69 15.78 -14.46
C LEU A 198 -6.10 17.24 -14.36
N GLU A 199 -7.24 17.59 -14.94
CA GLU A 199 -7.85 18.91 -14.72
C GLU A 199 -8.25 19.10 -13.26
N GLN A 200 -8.16 20.35 -12.77
CA GLN A 200 -8.48 20.70 -11.40
C GLN A 200 -9.93 20.34 -11.02
N ARG A 201 -10.88 20.50 -11.96
CA ARG A 201 -12.28 20.12 -11.77
C ARG A 201 -12.42 18.64 -11.50
N LEU A 202 -11.74 17.79 -12.27
CA LEU A 202 -11.75 16.35 -12.09
C LEU A 202 -11.13 15.96 -10.75
N ILE A 203 -9.99 16.55 -10.38
CA ILE A 203 -9.33 16.31 -9.10
C ILE A 203 -10.27 16.64 -7.93
N GLN A 204 -10.98 17.76 -7.98
CA GLN A 204 -11.91 18.15 -6.93
C GLN A 204 -13.10 17.19 -6.84
N SER A 205 -13.67 16.80 -7.97
CA SER A 205 -14.78 15.83 -8.01
C SER A 205 -14.36 14.46 -7.48
N LEU A 206 -13.18 13.98 -7.87
CA LEU A 206 -12.60 12.75 -7.32
C LEU A 206 -12.42 12.83 -5.80
N LYS A 207 -11.94 13.95 -5.27
CA LYS A 207 -11.77 14.16 -3.83
C LYS A 207 -13.10 14.21 -3.07
N LEU A 208 -14.13 14.79 -3.66
CA LEU A 208 -15.47 14.85 -3.04
C LEU A 208 -16.10 13.45 -2.96
N GLU A 209 -16.01 12.68 -4.01
CA GLU A 209 -16.56 11.31 -4.06
C GLU A 209 -15.70 10.33 -3.26
N TYR A 210 -14.37 10.53 -3.24
CA TYR A 210 -13.38 9.69 -2.58
C TYR A 210 -12.48 10.50 -1.66
N PRO A 211 -12.91 10.78 -0.41
CA PRO A 211 -12.18 11.65 0.52
C PRO A 211 -10.77 11.14 0.91
N TRP A 212 -10.46 9.85 0.65
CA TRP A 212 -9.13 9.28 0.87
C TRP A 212 -8.15 9.61 -0.25
N LEU A 213 -8.62 10.08 -1.42
CA LEU A 213 -7.77 10.55 -2.50
C LEU A 213 -7.19 11.93 -2.17
N ARG A 214 -5.97 12.14 -2.59
CA ARG A 214 -5.25 13.40 -2.37
C ARG A 214 -4.76 13.99 -3.67
N PRO A 215 -5.04 15.26 -3.93
CA PRO A 215 -4.35 15.99 -4.98
C PRO A 215 -2.86 15.98 -4.72
N LYS A 216 -2.08 15.56 -5.70
CA LYS A 216 -0.62 15.55 -5.67
C LYS A 216 -0.07 15.90 -7.04
N LYS A 217 1.21 16.31 -7.06
CA LYS A 217 1.97 16.44 -8.29
C LYS A 217 2.91 15.26 -8.42
N LEU A 218 2.82 14.54 -9.53
CA LEU A 218 3.84 13.59 -9.94
C LEU A 218 5.04 14.38 -10.44
N SER A 219 6.20 14.19 -9.85
CA SER A 219 7.39 14.98 -10.16
C SER A 219 7.80 14.80 -11.62
N ALA A 220 8.34 15.85 -12.21
CA ALA A 220 9.01 15.75 -13.52
C ALA A 220 10.09 14.65 -13.48
N ASN A 221 10.32 14.02 -14.61
CA ASN A 221 11.29 12.94 -14.79
C ASN A 221 11.05 11.68 -13.92
N THR A 222 9.81 11.47 -13.44
CA THR A 222 9.43 10.20 -12.80
C THR A 222 9.42 9.06 -13.82
N PHE A 223 9.03 9.36 -15.06
CA PHE A 223 9.07 8.45 -16.20
C PHE A 223 9.88 9.05 -17.33
N SER A 224 10.39 8.21 -18.24
CA SER A 224 11.02 8.63 -19.49
C SER A 224 10.06 9.54 -20.28
N TYR A 225 10.59 10.60 -20.87
CA TYR A 225 9.82 11.59 -21.68
C TYR A 225 8.80 12.44 -20.92
N GLN A 226 8.69 12.30 -19.60
CA GLN A 226 7.87 13.17 -18.77
C GLN A 226 8.73 14.34 -18.24
N THR A 227 8.79 15.42 -18.98
CA THR A 227 9.64 16.58 -18.65
C THR A 227 9.02 17.54 -17.66
N GLU A 228 7.71 17.46 -17.44
CA GLU A 228 6.97 18.36 -16.56
C GLU A 228 6.31 17.60 -15.40
N ALA A 229 6.07 18.32 -14.30
CA ALA A 229 5.29 17.79 -13.20
C ALA A 229 3.81 17.75 -13.57
N LEU A 230 3.14 16.61 -13.31
CA LEU A 230 1.75 16.37 -13.67
C LEU A 230 0.84 16.47 -12.44
N SER A 231 -0.29 17.17 -12.58
CA SER A 231 -1.35 17.15 -11.57
C SER A 231 -2.06 15.80 -11.59
N ALA A 232 -2.15 15.16 -10.43
CA ALA A 232 -2.71 13.82 -10.30
C ALA A 232 -3.41 13.67 -8.94
N VAL A 233 -3.97 12.50 -8.69
CA VAL A 233 -4.44 12.07 -7.38
C VAL A 233 -3.66 10.85 -6.94
N ALA A 234 -3.43 10.75 -5.64
CA ALA A 234 -2.76 9.61 -5.04
C ALA A 234 -3.42 9.23 -3.71
N TRP A 235 -3.17 8.00 -3.28
CA TRP A 235 -3.58 7.49 -1.96
C TRP A 235 -2.53 6.53 -1.42
N ASN A 236 -2.60 6.25 -0.11
CA ASN A 236 -1.63 5.38 0.54
C ASN A 236 -2.29 4.13 1.12
N PRO A 237 -1.78 2.95 0.87
CA PRO A 237 -2.02 1.82 1.76
C PRO A 237 -1.57 2.15 3.18
N VAL A 238 -2.19 1.51 4.15
CA VAL A 238 -2.01 1.82 5.57
C VAL A 238 -1.54 0.58 6.31
N LEU A 239 -0.43 0.70 7.02
CA LEU A 239 0.03 -0.31 7.97
C LEU A 239 -0.68 -0.10 9.29
N VAL A 240 -1.41 -1.10 9.76
CA VAL A 240 -2.19 -1.08 10.99
C VAL A 240 -1.80 -2.19 11.95
N THR A 241 -2.07 -1.96 13.24
CA THR A 241 -1.81 -2.89 14.34
C THR A 241 -2.91 -2.81 15.39
N SER A 242 -2.90 -3.69 16.41
CA SER A 242 -3.80 -3.55 17.54
C SER A 242 -3.38 -2.40 18.47
N VAL A 243 -4.33 -1.87 19.24
CA VAL A 243 -4.07 -0.82 20.25
C VAL A 243 -3.08 -1.27 21.32
N ASP A 244 -3.05 -2.58 21.62
CA ASP A 244 -2.20 -3.20 22.64
C ASP A 244 -0.83 -3.65 22.08
N PHE A 245 -0.53 -3.32 20.83
CA PHE A 245 0.76 -3.67 20.22
C PHE A 245 1.90 -2.96 20.96
N PRO A 246 3.00 -3.65 21.33
CA PRO A 246 4.05 -3.07 22.17
C PRO A 246 4.71 -1.84 21.53
N ASP A 247 4.74 -0.71 22.22
CA ASP A 247 5.34 0.57 21.77
C ASP A 247 6.77 0.38 21.27
N LYS A 248 7.60 -0.35 22.00
CA LYS A 248 9.00 -0.62 21.61
C LYS A 248 9.09 -1.31 20.25
N LEU A 249 8.21 -2.25 20.00
CA LEU A 249 8.17 -2.98 18.73
C LEU A 249 7.64 -2.12 17.59
N ALA A 250 6.64 -1.31 17.87
CA ALA A 250 6.10 -0.32 16.93
C ALA A 250 7.18 0.69 16.48
N VAL A 251 7.94 1.24 17.43
CA VAL A 251 9.09 2.13 17.16
C VAL A 251 10.14 1.42 16.31
N THR A 252 10.44 0.16 16.62
CA THR A 252 11.44 -0.61 15.87
C THR A 252 10.99 -0.81 14.43
N ILE A 253 9.73 -1.19 14.18
CA ILE A 253 9.17 -1.34 12.82
C ILE A 253 9.26 -0.02 12.06
N LEU A 254 8.85 1.08 12.67
CA LEU A 254 8.90 2.39 12.04
C LEU A 254 10.33 2.82 11.70
N ASN A 255 11.27 2.54 12.59
CA ASN A 255 12.69 2.80 12.30
C ASN A 255 13.21 1.90 11.16
N LEU A 256 12.85 0.63 11.10
CA LEU A 256 13.19 -0.24 9.97
C LEU A 256 12.65 0.33 8.65
N ILE A 257 11.40 0.77 8.63
CA ILE A 257 10.75 1.31 7.43
C ILE A 257 11.42 2.63 6.98
N PHE A 258 11.70 3.55 7.89
CA PHE A 258 12.12 4.90 7.52
C PHE A 258 13.63 5.16 7.57
N SER A 259 14.39 4.39 8.36
CA SER A 259 15.86 4.57 8.46
C SER A 259 16.63 3.71 7.48
N GLN A 260 16.04 2.60 7.03
CA GLN A 260 16.65 1.71 6.04
C GLN A 260 16.00 1.84 4.67
N LYS A 261 15.46 3.00 4.35
CA LYS A 261 14.81 3.30 3.08
C LYS A 261 15.68 2.90 1.88
N GLU A 262 16.99 3.13 1.95
CA GLU A 262 17.94 2.74 0.91
C GLU A 262 18.14 1.22 0.80
N ALA A 263 18.12 0.50 1.93
CA ALA A 263 18.23 -0.95 1.96
C ALA A 263 16.94 -1.66 1.47
N LEU A 264 15.80 -0.98 1.56
CA LEU A 264 14.52 -1.39 0.98
C LEU A 264 14.47 -1.16 -0.53
N ASN A 265 15.52 -0.59 -1.12
CA ASN A 265 15.55 0.00 -2.45
C ASN A 265 16.14 -0.88 -3.55
N PRO A 266 15.72 -2.10 -3.79
CA PRO A 266 15.56 -2.53 -5.16
C PRO A 266 14.11 -2.35 -5.64
N HIS A 267 13.14 -2.15 -4.74
CA HIS A 267 11.75 -1.99 -5.12
C HIS A 267 11.31 -0.52 -4.96
N PHE A 268 10.98 0.11 -6.07
CA PHE A 268 10.46 1.48 -6.22
C PHE A 268 9.33 1.84 -5.23
N LEU A 269 8.61 0.86 -4.66
CA LEU A 269 7.57 1.06 -3.63
C LEU A 269 8.07 1.86 -2.42
N PHE A 270 9.33 1.71 -2.06
CA PHE A 270 9.88 2.29 -0.84
C PHE A 270 10.44 3.70 -1.02
N ASN A 271 10.78 4.09 -2.26
CA ASN A 271 11.21 5.45 -2.56
C ASN A 271 10.13 6.48 -2.30
N ASN A 272 8.86 6.04 -2.32
CA ASN A 272 7.68 6.86 -2.14
C ASN A 272 7.11 6.85 -0.72
N LEU A 273 7.84 6.29 0.26
CA LEU A 273 7.46 6.39 1.67
C LEU A 273 7.63 7.83 2.15
N VAL A 274 6.52 8.51 2.40
CA VAL A 274 6.53 9.94 2.75
C VAL A 274 6.23 10.11 4.23
N ARG A 275 7.27 10.37 5.00
CA ARG A 275 7.17 10.67 6.43
C ARG A 275 6.23 11.85 6.73
N LYS A 276 6.31 12.90 5.91
CA LYS A 276 5.49 14.12 6.04
C LYS A 276 3.99 13.83 5.93
N ASP A 277 3.60 12.88 5.10
CA ASP A 277 2.19 12.48 4.95
C ASP A 277 1.66 11.89 6.27
N ASN A 278 2.47 11.10 6.96
CA ASN A 278 2.09 10.51 8.26
C ASN A 278 1.75 11.57 9.31
N ILE A 279 2.48 12.70 9.35
CA ILE A 279 2.22 13.79 10.26
C ILE A 279 0.84 14.43 9.96
N THR A 280 0.55 14.69 8.69
CA THR A 280 -0.71 15.31 8.27
C THR A 280 -1.92 14.43 8.61
N PHE A 281 -1.78 13.11 8.46
CA PHE A 281 -2.88 12.16 8.66
C PHE A 281 -3.15 11.75 10.10
N GLN A 282 -2.31 12.13 11.05
CA GLN A 282 -2.56 11.89 12.49
C GLN A 282 -3.88 12.53 12.98
N ARG A 283 -4.38 13.54 12.29
CA ARG A 283 -5.68 14.17 12.59
C ARG A 283 -6.88 13.41 12.04
N ILE A 284 -6.66 12.50 11.08
CA ILE A 284 -7.71 11.78 10.36
C ILE A 284 -7.84 10.35 10.87
N TYR A 285 -6.71 9.70 11.12
CA TYR A 285 -6.66 8.31 11.55
C TYR A 285 -6.24 8.15 13.00
N PRO A 286 -6.73 7.10 13.69
CA PRO A 286 -6.30 6.76 15.05
C PRO A 286 -4.90 6.16 15.05
N PHE A 287 -3.85 6.98 15.10
CA PHE A 287 -2.47 6.53 15.15
C PHE A 287 -2.10 5.89 16.49
N HIS A 288 -1.23 4.89 16.45
CA HIS A 288 -0.59 4.29 17.61
C HIS A 288 0.28 5.33 18.35
N SER A 289 0.34 5.26 19.70
CA SER A 289 1.11 6.20 20.53
C SER A 289 2.57 6.33 20.08
N ALA A 290 3.23 5.20 19.91
CA ALA A 290 4.60 5.14 19.43
C ALA A 290 4.80 5.79 18.04
N ALA A 291 3.85 5.62 17.13
CA ALA A 291 3.91 6.22 15.80
C ALA A 291 3.82 7.74 15.87
N LYS A 292 2.93 8.28 16.71
CA LYS A 292 2.85 9.73 16.94
C LYS A 292 4.19 10.29 17.40
N THR A 293 4.84 9.64 18.36
CA THR A 293 6.14 10.03 18.88
C THR A 293 7.22 10.02 17.78
N VAL A 294 7.32 8.94 16.99
CA VAL A 294 8.32 8.83 15.91
C VAL A 294 8.16 9.89 14.84
N PHE A 295 6.93 10.30 14.52
CA PHE A 295 6.68 11.28 13.46
C PHE A 295 6.77 12.73 13.94
N LEU A 296 6.55 13.01 15.24
CA LEU A 296 6.62 14.37 15.78
C LEU A 296 8.04 14.81 16.14
N PHE A 297 8.90 13.90 16.57
CA PHE A 297 10.21 14.24 17.17
C PHE A 297 11.43 13.96 16.27
N LYS A 298 11.25 13.67 15.01
CA LYS A 298 12.31 13.52 14.02
C LYS A 298 11.90 14.24 12.73
#